data_69796a1e8dfe05b6088e7607b34dab30
#
_entry.id   69796a1e8dfe05b6088e7607b34dab30
#
_cell.length_a   1.000
_cell.length_b   1.000
_cell.length_c   1.000
_cell.angle_alpha   90.00
_cell.angle_beta   90.00
_cell.angle_gamma   90.00
#
_symmetry.space_group_name_H-M   'P 1'
#
loop_
_entity.id
_entity.type
_entity.pdbx_description
1 polymer ?
#
loop_
_entity_poly.entity_id
_entity_poly.type
_entity_poly.pdbx_seq_one_letter_code
_entity_poly.pdbx_strand_id
1 'polypeptide(L)'
;MKKIFTLNLCLAVVASLLAKEEPNILFIAIDDLKPTIGAYTKAVPTPAMDRIAARGTTFLNAHCQQAVCGPSRASAMTGKYPDFTRIWDLKTKIRAIHPEIITLTQHFKNNGFYTAGVGKIFDPRSVDKGADTRSWSEAYTQTWHLKYNKKTGKPIGHYHNLKSKAFAAEDKSANWNAINKKLFANNAWPAVEALDVPDDAYDDGAIAAHAVRSLAKLAKKKKPFFLAVGFKKPHLPFVAPKKYWDLIDPKNIRLEPYQKKPQGAPNYAIHD
;
A
#
# COMPACT_ATOMS: atom_id res chain seq x y z
N MET A 1 44.82 27.56 -26.63
CA MET A 1 44.43 26.53 -25.70
C MET A 1 43.75 27.07 -24.42
N LYS A 2 44.27 28.09 -23.71
CA LYS A 2 43.64 28.63 -22.48
C LYS A 2 42.21 29.15 -22.65
N LYS A 3 41.85 29.83 -23.76
CA LYS A 3 40.49 30.38 -23.99
C LYS A 3 39.43 29.31 -24.22
N ILE A 4 39.77 28.17 -24.82
CA ILE A 4 38.84 27.04 -25.05
C ILE A 4 38.54 26.32 -23.73
N PHE A 5 39.56 26.22 -22.87
CA PHE A 5 39.37 25.60 -21.52
C PHE A 5 38.43 26.42 -20.61
N THR A 6 38.57 27.76 -20.66
CA THR A 6 37.73 28.67 -19.88
C THR A 6 36.29 28.66 -20.36
N LEU A 7 36.04 28.60 -21.69
CA LEU A 7 34.71 28.57 -22.25
C LEU A 7 33.98 27.24 -21.88
N ASN A 8 34.67 26.11 -21.97
CA ASN A 8 34.10 24.81 -21.57
C ASN A 8 33.81 24.73 -20.05
N LEU A 9 34.65 25.33 -19.23
CA LEU A 9 34.42 25.40 -17.78
C LEU A 9 33.21 26.29 -17.45
N CYS A 10 33.03 27.42 -18.10
CA CYS A 10 31.85 28.27 -17.94
C CYS A 10 30.57 27.60 -18.42
N LEU A 11 30.58 26.89 -19.55
CA LEU A 11 29.42 26.12 -20.02
C LEU A 11 29.05 25.00 -19.04
N ALA A 12 30.02 24.29 -18.46
CA ALA A 12 29.76 23.24 -17.48
C ALA A 12 29.18 23.81 -16.17
N VAL A 13 29.64 24.97 -15.72
CA VAL A 13 29.10 25.65 -14.53
C VAL A 13 27.67 26.16 -14.80
N VAL A 14 27.38 26.76 -15.94
CA VAL A 14 26.05 27.21 -16.33
C VAL A 14 25.10 26.03 -16.50
N ALA A 15 25.53 24.93 -17.08
CA ALA A 15 24.71 23.70 -17.16
C ALA A 15 24.37 23.09 -15.79
N SER A 16 25.32 23.16 -14.84
CA SER A 16 25.05 22.71 -13.47
C SER A 16 24.11 23.65 -12.68
N LEU A 17 24.07 24.92 -12.98
CA LEU A 17 23.16 25.91 -12.40
C LEU A 17 21.75 25.83 -12.98
N LEU A 18 21.57 25.25 -14.17
CA LEU A 18 20.28 25.04 -14.82
C LEU A 18 19.70 23.64 -14.58
N ALA A 19 20.42 22.75 -13.91
CA ALA A 19 19.93 21.45 -13.55
C ALA A 19 18.77 21.62 -12.55
N LYS A 20 17.54 21.52 -13.05
CA LYS A 20 16.33 21.51 -12.23
C LYS A 20 16.43 20.35 -11.25
N GLU A 21 16.38 20.64 -9.96
CA GLU A 21 16.34 19.57 -8.95
C GLU A 21 15.11 18.69 -9.19
N GLU A 22 15.34 17.41 -9.39
CA GLU A 22 14.26 16.44 -9.52
C GLU A 22 13.49 16.33 -8.20
N PRO A 23 12.15 16.43 -8.23
CA PRO A 23 11.36 16.40 -7.00
C PRO A 23 11.39 15.03 -6.35
N ASN A 24 11.39 14.98 -5.03
CA ASN A 24 11.13 13.76 -4.28
C ASN A 24 9.67 13.33 -4.46
N ILE A 25 9.44 12.03 -4.56
CA ILE A 25 8.11 11.46 -4.77
C ILE A 25 7.72 10.60 -3.58
N LEU A 26 6.56 10.91 -3.01
CA LEU A 26 5.87 10.08 -2.03
C LEU A 26 4.61 9.50 -2.68
N PHE A 27 4.62 8.20 -2.97
CA PHE A 27 3.49 7.47 -3.56
C PHE A 27 2.77 6.71 -2.44
N ILE A 28 1.52 7.08 -2.15
CA ILE A 28 0.69 6.42 -1.13
C ILE A 28 -0.44 5.66 -1.82
N ALA A 29 -0.48 4.35 -1.63
CA ALA A 29 -1.55 3.48 -2.09
C ALA A 29 -2.36 2.97 -0.91
N ILE A 30 -3.68 2.95 -1.04
CA ILE A 30 -4.62 2.50 0.00
C ILE A 30 -5.48 1.39 -0.59
N ASP A 31 -5.46 0.21 0.02
CA ASP A 31 -6.14 -0.97 -0.51
C ASP A 31 -7.66 -0.91 -0.24
N ASP A 32 -8.47 -1.24 -1.25
CA ASP A 32 -9.93 -1.30 -1.19
C ASP A 32 -10.62 0.01 -0.72
N LEU A 33 -9.97 1.16 -0.89
CA LEU A 33 -10.55 2.45 -0.48
C LEU A 33 -11.70 2.85 -1.41
N LYS A 34 -12.89 2.98 -0.83
CA LYS A 34 -14.08 3.53 -1.52
C LYS A 34 -14.00 5.06 -1.60
N PRO A 35 -14.68 5.71 -2.58
CA PRO A 35 -14.71 7.15 -2.72
C PRO A 35 -15.63 7.82 -1.67
N THR A 36 -15.50 7.43 -0.41
CA THR A 36 -16.29 7.97 0.73
C THR A 36 -15.50 8.98 1.56
N ILE A 37 -14.26 9.29 1.16
CA ILE A 37 -13.40 10.28 1.83
C ILE A 37 -13.92 11.71 1.64
N GLY A 38 -13.47 12.63 2.49
CA GLY A 38 -13.95 14.01 2.55
C GLY A 38 -13.85 14.77 1.23
N ALA A 39 -12.81 14.52 0.46
CA ALA A 39 -12.60 15.12 -0.87
C ALA A 39 -13.70 14.77 -1.90
N TYR A 40 -14.41 13.64 -1.73
CA TYR A 40 -15.48 13.21 -2.64
C TYR A 40 -16.88 13.45 -2.08
N THR A 41 -17.17 12.94 -0.85
CA THR A 41 -18.54 12.87 -0.36
C THR A 41 -18.74 13.50 1.02
N LYS A 42 -17.68 13.81 1.75
CA LYS A 42 -17.71 14.23 3.16
C LYS A 42 -18.42 13.23 4.09
N ALA A 43 -18.65 12.01 3.65
CA ALA A 43 -19.36 10.99 4.42
C ALA A 43 -18.54 10.50 5.63
N VAL A 44 -17.21 10.55 5.51
CA VAL A 44 -16.27 10.13 6.57
C VAL A 44 -15.22 11.22 6.77
N PRO A 45 -14.89 11.59 8.00
CA PRO A 45 -13.83 12.57 8.27
C PRO A 45 -12.45 12.00 7.87
N THR A 46 -11.80 12.67 6.92
CA THR A 46 -10.45 12.29 6.43
C THR A 46 -9.51 13.49 6.41
N PRO A 47 -9.24 14.12 7.58
CA PRO A 47 -8.61 15.43 7.64
C PRO A 47 -7.21 15.50 7.02
N ALA A 48 -6.44 14.41 7.05
CA ALA A 48 -5.12 14.37 6.42
C ALA A 48 -5.22 14.32 4.89
N MET A 49 -6.14 13.51 4.34
CA MET A 49 -6.39 13.44 2.90
C MET A 49 -6.99 14.74 2.38
N ASP A 50 -7.91 15.35 3.15
CA ASP A 50 -8.54 16.61 2.80
C ASP A 50 -7.52 17.77 2.72
N ARG A 51 -6.51 17.79 3.62
CA ARG A 51 -5.40 18.76 3.53
C ARG A 51 -4.55 18.57 2.27
N ILE A 52 -4.34 17.31 1.83
CA ILE A 52 -3.61 17.03 0.58
C ILE A 52 -4.46 17.47 -0.61
N ALA A 53 -5.76 17.13 -0.63
CA ALA A 53 -6.69 17.52 -1.69
C ALA A 53 -6.78 19.03 -1.86
N ALA A 54 -6.80 19.80 -0.74
CA ALA A 54 -6.84 21.25 -0.76
C ALA A 54 -5.59 21.91 -1.35
N ARG A 55 -4.47 21.19 -1.45
CA ARG A 55 -3.17 21.69 -1.95
C ARG A 55 -2.77 21.09 -3.29
N GLY A 56 -3.55 20.19 -3.82
CA GLY A 56 -3.25 19.44 -5.02
C GLY A 56 -4.45 19.31 -5.96
N THR A 57 -4.38 18.34 -6.86
CA THR A 57 -5.46 18.04 -7.81
C THR A 57 -6.19 16.78 -7.35
N THR A 58 -7.51 16.87 -7.24
CA THR A 58 -8.39 15.74 -6.95
C THR A 58 -9.03 15.23 -8.25
N PHE A 59 -8.82 13.96 -8.57
CA PHE A 59 -9.42 13.30 -9.72
C PHE A 59 -10.77 12.69 -9.31
N LEU A 60 -11.87 13.33 -9.69
CA LEU A 60 -13.22 12.91 -9.29
C LEU A 60 -13.72 11.67 -10.02
N ASN A 61 -13.09 11.31 -11.13
CA ASN A 61 -13.50 10.20 -11.99
C ASN A 61 -12.33 9.24 -12.25
N ALA A 62 -11.64 8.82 -11.18
CA ALA A 62 -10.57 7.84 -11.25
C ALA A 62 -11.15 6.43 -11.07
N HIS A 63 -10.79 5.50 -11.96
CA HIS A 63 -11.26 4.12 -11.94
C HIS A 63 -10.08 3.15 -11.87
N CYS A 64 -10.22 2.09 -11.10
CA CYS A 64 -9.32 0.95 -11.19
C CYS A 64 -9.62 0.14 -12.46
N GLN A 65 -8.61 -0.53 -13.01
CA GLN A 65 -8.76 -1.31 -14.23
C GLN A 65 -9.49 -2.64 -14.02
N GLN A 66 -9.45 -3.16 -12.81
CA GLN A 66 -10.19 -4.34 -12.36
C GLN A 66 -10.36 -4.28 -10.85
N ALA A 67 -11.56 -4.59 -10.34
CA ALA A 67 -11.89 -4.51 -8.92
C ALA A 67 -11.34 -5.70 -8.10
N VAL A 68 -10.07 -6.07 -8.33
CA VAL A 68 -9.32 -7.11 -7.61
C VAL A 68 -7.89 -6.61 -7.42
N CYS A 69 -7.33 -6.75 -6.22
CA CYS A 69 -6.04 -6.15 -5.85
C CYS A 69 -4.86 -6.54 -6.76
N GLY A 70 -4.71 -7.80 -7.15
CA GLY A 70 -3.64 -8.25 -8.05
C GLY A 70 -3.65 -7.56 -9.40
N PRO A 71 -4.72 -7.70 -10.21
CA PRO A 71 -4.86 -7.04 -11.50
C PRO A 71 -4.79 -5.51 -11.42
N SER A 72 -5.51 -4.91 -10.47
CA SER A 72 -5.53 -3.45 -10.27
C SER A 72 -4.13 -2.90 -10.01
N ARG A 73 -3.38 -3.54 -9.10
CA ARG A 73 -2.02 -3.12 -8.76
C ARG A 73 -1.03 -3.40 -9.89
N ALA A 74 -1.18 -4.52 -10.59
CA ALA A 74 -0.38 -4.79 -11.79
C ALA A 74 -0.57 -3.67 -12.82
N SER A 75 -1.80 -3.25 -13.08
CA SER A 75 -2.10 -2.14 -13.99
C SER A 75 -1.53 -0.82 -13.50
N ALA A 76 -1.76 -0.45 -12.24
CA ALA A 76 -1.27 0.80 -11.66
C ALA A 76 0.27 0.88 -11.70
N MET A 77 0.96 -0.23 -11.43
CA MET A 77 2.42 -0.27 -11.35
C MET A 77 3.11 -0.47 -12.70
N THR A 78 2.38 -0.81 -13.76
CA THR A 78 2.96 -1.01 -15.10
C THR A 78 2.44 -0.01 -16.13
N GLY A 79 1.36 0.70 -15.81
CA GLY A 79 0.67 1.56 -16.78
C GLY A 79 -0.01 0.78 -17.92
N LYS A 80 -0.28 -0.52 -17.71
CA LYS A 80 -0.86 -1.41 -18.73
C LYS A 80 -2.20 -1.98 -18.26
N TYR A 81 -3.12 -2.16 -19.18
CA TYR A 81 -4.41 -2.81 -18.93
C TYR A 81 -4.23 -4.30 -18.57
N PRO A 82 -5.19 -4.90 -17.84
CA PRO A 82 -5.18 -6.33 -17.54
C PRO A 82 -5.07 -7.24 -18.78
N ASP A 83 -5.68 -6.85 -19.89
CA ASP A 83 -5.60 -7.59 -21.17
C ASP A 83 -4.18 -7.66 -21.74
N PHE A 84 -3.37 -6.63 -21.49
CA PHE A 84 -1.96 -6.65 -21.84
C PHE A 84 -1.16 -7.44 -20.82
N THR A 85 -1.34 -7.16 -19.51
CA THR A 85 -0.54 -7.82 -18.47
C THR A 85 -0.89 -9.29 -18.31
N ARG A 86 -2.09 -9.70 -18.73
CA ARG A 86 -2.70 -11.03 -18.53
C ARG A 86 -2.76 -11.45 -17.07
N ILE A 87 -2.87 -10.45 -16.18
CA ILE A 87 -3.06 -10.65 -14.75
C ILE A 87 -4.52 -10.38 -14.44
N TRP A 88 -5.32 -11.43 -14.34
CA TRP A 88 -6.74 -11.38 -14.00
C TRP A 88 -7.06 -12.03 -12.66
N ASP A 89 -6.05 -12.63 -12.03
CA ASP A 89 -6.16 -13.37 -10.78
C ASP A 89 -5.16 -12.90 -9.72
N LEU A 90 -5.08 -13.61 -8.61
CA LEU A 90 -4.19 -13.33 -7.49
C LEU A 90 -2.97 -14.27 -7.43
N LYS A 91 -2.72 -15.07 -8.45
CA LYS A 91 -1.66 -16.11 -8.47
C LYS A 91 -0.64 -15.87 -9.57
N THR A 92 -1.10 -15.36 -10.72
CA THR A 92 -0.24 -15.13 -11.88
C THR A 92 0.73 -14.00 -11.61
N LYS A 93 2.02 -14.27 -11.82
CA LYS A 93 3.06 -13.29 -11.57
C LYS A 93 3.32 -12.44 -12.81
N ILE A 94 3.42 -11.13 -12.63
CA ILE A 94 3.66 -10.16 -13.71
C ILE A 94 4.88 -10.55 -14.54
N ARG A 95 6.00 -10.89 -13.90
CA ARG A 95 7.25 -11.21 -14.60
C ARG A 95 7.32 -12.63 -15.16
N ALA A 96 6.41 -13.51 -14.78
CA ALA A 96 6.26 -14.80 -15.46
C ALA A 96 5.67 -14.64 -16.87
N ILE A 97 4.80 -13.64 -17.05
CA ILE A 97 4.21 -13.30 -18.35
C ILE A 97 5.09 -12.31 -19.13
N HIS A 98 5.60 -11.28 -18.43
CA HIS A 98 6.39 -10.22 -19.02
C HIS A 98 7.71 -10.04 -18.26
N PRO A 99 8.75 -10.86 -18.52
CA PRO A 99 10.00 -10.84 -17.75
C PRO A 99 10.70 -9.48 -17.74
N GLU A 100 10.61 -8.73 -18.83
CA GLU A 100 11.31 -7.44 -19.02
C GLU A 100 10.42 -6.22 -18.79
N ILE A 101 9.20 -6.40 -18.25
CA ILE A 101 8.32 -5.27 -17.98
C ILE A 101 8.95 -4.33 -16.96
N ILE A 102 8.90 -3.03 -17.26
CA ILE A 102 9.39 -1.98 -16.37
C ILE A 102 8.21 -1.48 -15.54
N THR A 103 8.29 -1.62 -14.22
CA THR A 103 7.30 -1.08 -13.30
C THR A 103 7.52 0.41 -13.06
N LEU A 104 6.52 1.12 -12.55
CA LEU A 104 6.61 2.53 -12.17
C LEU A 104 7.83 2.78 -11.26
N THR A 105 7.99 1.99 -10.22
CA THR A 105 9.11 2.11 -9.29
C THR A 105 10.44 1.78 -9.95
N GLN A 106 10.49 0.76 -10.80
CA GLN A 106 11.70 0.43 -11.58
C GLN A 106 12.05 1.55 -12.57
N HIS A 107 11.07 2.18 -13.19
CA HIS A 107 11.28 3.33 -14.07
C HIS A 107 12.00 4.46 -13.33
N PHE A 108 11.53 4.86 -12.16
CA PHE A 108 12.20 5.88 -11.35
C PHE A 108 13.61 5.44 -10.93
N LYS A 109 13.78 4.18 -10.53
CA LYS A 109 15.12 3.63 -10.21
C LYS A 109 16.09 3.74 -11.39
N ASN A 110 15.63 3.37 -12.59
CA ASN A 110 16.45 3.43 -13.81
C ASN A 110 16.79 4.88 -14.21
N ASN A 111 15.98 5.85 -13.82
CA ASN A 111 16.19 7.27 -14.06
C ASN A 111 16.84 8.01 -12.88
N GLY A 112 17.59 7.30 -12.06
CA GLY A 112 18.44 7.93 -11.07
C GLY A 112 17.83 8.11 -9.68
N PHE A 113 16.55 7.84 -9.46
CA PHE A 113 15.94 7.94 -8.14
C PHE A 113 16.36 6.81 -7.20
N TYR A 114 16.41 7.10 -5.92
CA TYR A 114 16.50 6.07 -4.90
C TYR A 114 15.11 5.56 -4.56
N THR A 115 14.82 4.31 -4.86
CA THR A 115 13.49 3.73 -4.67
C THR A 115 13.43 2.87 -3.41
N ALA A 116 12.44 3.15 -2.55
CA ALA A 116 12.16 2.41 -1.33
C ALA A 116 10.66 2.16 -1.20
N GLY A 117 10.27 1.11 -0.47
CA GLY A 117 8.86 0.80 -0.31
C GLY A 117 8.55 -0.01 0.94
N VAL A 118 7.30 0.16 1.43
CA VAL A 118 6.77 -0.53 2.61
C VAL A 118 5.29 -0.84 2.45
N GLY A 119 4.85 -1.96 3.02
CA GLY A 119 3.43 -2.34 3.11
C GLY A 119 2.92 -3.07 1.86
N LYS A 120 1.75 -2.71 1.33
CA LYS A 120 1.11 -3.34 0.17
C LYS A 120 1.15 -2.41 -1.05
N ILE A 121 2.23 -2.41 -1.81
CA ILE A 121 2.35 -1.71 -3.10
C ILE A 121 1.98 -2.64 -4.25
N PHE A 122 2.64 -3.77 -4.36
CA PHE A 122 2.19 -4.88 -5.19
C PHE A 122 1.29 -5.82 -4.38
N ASP A 123 0.47 -6.60 -5.06
CA ASP A 123 -0.07 -7.81 -4.43
C ASP A 123 1.08 -8.83 -4.32
N PRO A 124 1.42 -9.31 -3.11
CA PRO A 124 2.60 -10.17 -2.94
C PRO A 124 2.51 -11.51 -3.67
N ARG A 125 1.31 -11.91 -4.05
CA ARG A 125 1.05 -13.15 -4.82
C ARG A 125 1.33 -12.97 -6.31
N SER A 126 1.20 -11.74 -6.82
CA SER A 126 1.35 -11.41 -8.25
C SER A 126 2.75 -10.93 -8.63
N VAL A 127 3.72 -10.99 -7.72
CA VAL A 127 5.11 -10.59 -7.97
C VAL A 127 6.12 -11.56 -7.38
N ASP A 128 7.37 -11.47 -7.82
CA ASP A 128 8.44 -12.31 -7.31
C ASP A 128 8.84 -11.91 -5.89
N LYS A 129 9.05 -12.91 -5.03
CA LYS A 129 9.41 -12.77 -3.62
C LYS A 129 8.47 -11.82 -2.84
N GLY A 130 7.22 -11.68 -3.31
CA GLY A 130 6.21 -10.82 -2.71
C GLY A 130 6.45 -9.31 -2.84
N ALA A 131 7.44 -8.87 -3.62
CA ALA A 131 7.85 -7.47 -3.61
C ALA A 131 8.33 -6.90 -4.95
N ASP A 132 8.53 -7.71 -5.99
CA ASP A 132 9.21 -7.31 -7.23
C ASP A 132 10.59 -6.67 -6.96
N THR A 133 11.56 -7.47 -6.59
CA THR A 133 12.87 -7.00 -6.10
C THR A 133 13.64 -6.10 -7.08
N ARG A 134 13.37 -6.19 -8.39
CA ARG A 134 13.98 -5.31 -9.40
C ARG A 134 13.57 -3.84 -9.24
N SER A 135 12.40 -3.60 -8.66
CA SER A 135 11.81 -2.26 -8.51
C SER A 135 12.50 -1.39 -7.45
N TRP A 136 13.30 -1.96 -6.55
CA TRP A 136 13.76 -1.26 -5.36
C TRP A 136 15.28 -1.07 -5.32
N SER A 137 15.73 0.05 -4.73
CA SER A 137 17.14 0.33 -4.47
C SER A 137 17.64 -0.27 -3.15
N GLU A 138 16.73 -0.58 -2.24
CA GLU A 138 17.00 -1.31 -0.99
C GLU A 138 15.97 -2.45 -0.81
N ALA A 139 16.18 -3.32 0.17
CA ALA A 139 15.24 -4.40 0.47
C ALA A 139 13.85 -3.84 0.80
N TYR A 140 12.83 -4.34 0.10
CA TYR A 140 11.44 -3.96 0.34
C TYR A 140 10.97 -4.40 1.72
N THR A 141 10.32 -3.50 2.45
CA THR A 141 9.83 -3.80 3.79
C THR A 141 8.42 -4.35 3.74
N GLN A 142 8.29 -5.65 3.84
CA GLN A 142 7.00 -6.33 3.98
C GLN A 142 6.37 -6.06 5.34
N THR A 143 5.03 -6.07 5.41
CA THR A 143 4.30 -5.81 6.66
C THR A 143 4.67 -6.80 7.77
N TRP A 144 4.89 -8.07 7.44
CA TRP A 144 5.29 -9.07 8.44
C TRP A 144 6.68 -8.82 9.04
N HIS A 145 7.57 -8.07 8.36
CA HIS A 145 8.85 -7.64 8.92
C HIS A 145 8.67 -6.56 10.00
N LEU A 146 7.59 -5.78 9.93
CA LEU A 146 7.29 -4.73 10.90
C LEU A 146 6.72 -5.29 12.21
N LYS A 147 6.01 -6.41 12.12
CA LYS A 147 5.31 -7.06 13.23
C LYS A 147 5.97 -8.37 13.65
N TYR A 148 7.26 -8.34 13.79
CA TYR A 148 8.04 -9.49 14.20
C TYR A 148 8.49 -9.35 15.65
N ASN A 149 8.13 -10.31 16.49
CA ASN A 149 8.59 -10.35 17.87
C ASN A 149 10.03 -10.84 17.90
N LYS A 150 10.98 -9.93 18.14
CA LYS A 150 12.42 -10.23 18.17
C LYS A 150 12.81 -11.25 19.27
N LYS A 151 12.05 -11.33 20.39
CA LYS A 151 12.33 -12.25 21.49
C LYS A 151 11.90 -13.69 21.18
N THR A 152 10.76 -13.85 20.49
CA THR A 152 10.18 -15.18 20.21
C THR A 152 10.44 -15.67 18.80
N GLY A 153 10.94 -14.82 17.90
CA GLY A 153 11.12 -15.17 16.50
C GLY A 153 9.81 -15.38 15.74
N LYS A 154 8.66 -14.90 16.26
CA LYS A 154 7.34 -15.14 15.68
C LYS A 154 6.67 -13.84 15.24
N PRO A 155 5.80 -13.88 14.19
CA PRO A 155 4.93 -12.76 13.86
C PRO A 155 4.01 -12.39 15.04
N ILE A 156 3.78 -11.09 15.25
CA ILE A 156 2.89 -10.62 16.33
C ILE A 156 1.41 -10.86 15.98
N GLY A 157 1.08 -11.02 14.70
CA GLY A 157 -0.29 -11.24 14.23
C GLY A 157 -1.05 -9.95 13.88
N HIS A 158 -2.27 -10.13 13.35
CA HIS A 158 -3.13 -9.03 12.93
C HIS A 158 -4.14 -8.61 14.01
N TYR A 159 -4.33 -9.45 15.03
CA TYR A 159 -5.35 -9.27 16.06
C TYR A 159 -4.72 -9.10 17.44
N HIS A 160 -5.42 -8.32 18.28
CA HIS A 160 -4.99 -8.02 19.64
C HIS A 160 -5.95 -8.53 20.71
N ASN A 161 -7.14 -9.06 20.34
CA ASN A 161 -8.05 -9.68 21.29
C ASN A 161 -7.44 -10.95 21.89
N LEU A 162 -7.86 -11.27 23.13
CA LEU A 162 -7.29 -12.36 23.92
C LEU A 162 -7.45 -13.74 23.26
N LYS A 163 -8.63 -13.99 22.63
CA LYS A 163 -8.90 -15.27 21.95
C LYS A 163 -7.93 -15.51 20.79
N SER A 164 -7.79 -14.53 19.90
CA SER A 164 -6.86 -14.63 18.76
C SER A 164 -5.41 -14.73 19.19
N LYS A 165 -5.03 -14.01 20.25
CA LYS A 165 -3.66 -14.09 20.83
C LYS A 165 -3.38 -15.45 21.45
N ALA A 166 -4.32 -16.06 22.14
CA ALA A 166 -4.16 -17.40 22.72
C ALA A 166 -3.88 -18.43 21.61
N PHE A 167 -4.70 -18.46 20.55
CA PHE A 167 -4.48 -19.37 19.42
C PHE A 167 -3.16 -19.12 18.70
N ALA A 168 -2.75 -17.86 18.53
CA ALA A 168 -1.46 -17.54 17.92
C ALA A 168 -0.27 -17.95 18.78
N ALA A 169 -0.40 -17.88 20.11
CA ALA A 169 0.65 -18.29 21.05
C ALA A 169 0.87 -19.80 21.09
N GLU A 170 -0.19 -20.59 20.89
CA GLU A 170 -0.14 -22.05 20.87
C GLU A 170 0.53 -22.61 19.60
N ASP A 171 0.59 -21.83 18.51
CA ASP A 171 1.16 -22.29 17.26
C ASP A 171 2.67 -22.20 17.26
N LYS A 172 3.33 -23.35 17.28
CA LYS A 172 4.81 -23.47 17.28
C LYS A 172 5.42 -23.31 15.87
N SER A 173 4.60 -23.34 14.80
CA SER A 173 5.10 -23.39 13.43
C SER A 173 5.67 -22.03 12.94
N ALA A 174 5.36 -20.93 13.61
CA ALA A 174 5.62 -19.55 13.14
C ALA A 174 5.07 -19.30 11.71
N ASN A 175 4.20 -20.18 11.21
CA ASN A 175 3.60 -20.10 9.89
C ASN A 175 2.26 -19.35 9.98
N TRP A 176 2.25 -18.13 9.47
CA TRP A 176 1.06 -17.29 9.52
C TRP A 176 -0.18 -17.90 8.83
N ASN A 177 0.02 -18.66 7.75
CA ASN A 177 -1.09 -19.33 7.08
C ASN A 177 -1.70 -20.45 7.96
N ALA A 178 -0.87 -21.18 8.70
CA ALA A 178 -1.34 -22.18 9.65
C ALA A 178 -2.10 -21.52 10.82
N ILE A 179 -1.56 -20.44 11.37
CA ILE A 179 -2.22 -19.64 12.42
C ILE A 179 -3.59 -19.13 11.93
N ASN A 180 -3.67 -18.55 10.75
CA ASN A 180 -4.92 -18.06 10.17
C ASN A 180 -5.95 -19.17 9.97
N LYS A 181 -5.53 -20.33 9.44
CA LYS A 181 -6.41 -21.49 9.29
C LYS A 181 -6.98 -21.95 10.63
N LYS A 182 -6.16 -21.95 11.68
CA LYS A 182 -6.56 -22.32 13.04
C LYS A 182 -7.52 -21.30 13.64
N LEU A 183 -7.26 -19.99 13.48
CA LEU A 183 -8.15 -18.92 13.91
C LEU A 183 -9.52 -19.03 13.24
N PHE A 184 -9.53 -19.27 11.94
CA PHE A 184 -10.76 -19.44 11.17
C PHE A 184 -11.57 -20.66 11.65
N ALA A 185 -10.92 -21.83 11.75
CA ALA A 185 -11.56 -23.07 12.20
C ALA A 185 -12.18 -22.98 13.61
N ASN A 186 -11.66 -22.09 14.46
CA ASN A 186 -12.12 -21.89 15.84
C ASN A 186 -13.00 -20.63 16.02
N ASN A 187 -13.46 -20.05 14.93
CA ASN A 187 -14.20 -18.79 14.95
C ASN A 187 -13.53 -17.70 15.82
N ALA A 188 -12.22 -17.63 15.72
CA ALA A 188 -11.35 -16.69 16.43
C ALA A 188 -10.74 -15.64 15.48
N TRP A 189 -11.23 -15.55 14.27
CA TRP A 189 -10.87 -14.57 13.26
C TRP A 189 -12.01 -13.55 13.09
N PRO A 190 -12.05 -12.50 13.90
CA PRO A 190 -13.11 -11.50 13.79
C PRO A 190 -12.99 -10.70 12.51
N ALA A 191 -14.11 -10.44 11.84
CA ALA A 191 -14.15 -9.52 10.70
C ALA A 191 -13.87 -8.07 11.12
N VAL A 192 -14.15 -7.75 12.38
CA VAL A 192 -14.03 -6.40 12.97
C VAL A 192 -13.31 -6.49 14.30
N GLU A 193 -12.35 -5.59 14.54
CA GLU A 193 -11.72 -5.42 15.85
C GLU A 193 -11.41 -3.94 16.12
N ALA A 194 -11.91 -3.44 17.26
CA ALA A 194 -11.72 -2.06 17.72
C ALA A 194 -11.30 -2.09 19.20
N LEU A 195 -10.01 -2.18 19.46
CA LEU A 195 -9.47 -2.23 20.82
C LEU A 195 -8.72 -0.93 21.17
N ASP A 196 -8.67 -0.62 22.45
CA ASP A 196 -7.85 0.47 22.97
C ASP A 196 -6.38 0.03 22.97
N VAL A 197 -5.71 0.33 21.89
CA VAL A 197 -4.31 -0.05 21.62
C VAL A 197 -3.57 1.11 20.95
N PRO A 198 -2.23 1.16 21.03
CA PRO A 198 -1.41 2.15 20.32
C PRO A 198 -1.62 2.12 18.80
N ASP A 199 -1.29 3.23 18.13
CA ASP A 199 -1.44 3.37 16.68
C ASP A 199 -0.71 2.28 15.88
N ASP A 200 0.49 1.93 16.31
CA ASP A 200 1.33 0.94 15.66
C ASP A 200 1.02 -0.52 16.06
N ALA A 201 -0.03 -0.73 16.83
CA ALA A 201 -0.48 -2.09 17.18
C ALA A 201 -0.97 -2.87 15.96
N TYR A 202 -1.60 -2.20 14.99
CA TYR A 202 -2.05 -2.81 13.75
C TYR A 202 -1.11 -2.50 12.57
N ASP A 203 -1.31 -3.22 11.47
CA ASP A 203 -0.43 -3.18 10.29
C ASP A 203 -0.22 -1.77 9.76
N ASP A 204 -1.29 -1.01 9.57
CA ASP A 204 -1.21 0.30 8.91
C ASP A 204 -0.52 1.34 9.78
N GLY A 205 -0.71 1.30 11.09
CA GLY A 205 0.06 2.15 12.00
C GLY A 205 1.55 1.82 12.01
N ALA A 206 1.89 0.52 11.96
CA ALA A 206 3.29 0.09 11.84
C ALA A 206 3.91 0.50 10.50
N ILE A 207 3.14 0.42 9.39
CA ILE A 207 3.53 0.91 8.06
C ILE A 207 3.78 2.42 8.11
N ALA A 208 2.85 3.19 8.70
CA ALA A 208 2.97 4.64 8.83
C ALA A 208 4.22 5.04 9.63
N ALA A 209 4.44 4.43 10.79
CA ALA A 209 5.63 4.67 11.61
C ALA A 209 6.95 4.34 10.87
N HIS A 210 6.97 3.26 10.09
CA HIS A 210 8.12 2.92 9.24
C HIS A 210 8.30 3.93 8.12
N ALA A 211 7.23 4.33 7.43
CA ALA A 211 7.27 5.29 6.34
C ALA A 211 7.81 6.66 6.79
N VAL A 212 7.39 7.15 7.96
CA VAL A 212 7.91 8.40 8.54
C VAL A 212 9.41 8.32 8.80
N ARG A 213 9.89 7.21 9.40
CA ARG A 213 11.33 7.01 9.60
C ARG A 213 12.10 6.93 8.28
N SER A 214 11.54 6.24 7.29
CA SER A 214 12.14 6.11 5.95
C SER A 214 12.21 7.46 5.26
N LEU A 215 11.14 8.26 5.32
CA LEU A 215 11.11 9.62 4.77
C LEU A 215 12.20 10.50 5.39
N ALA A 216 12.32 10.51 6.72
CA ALA A 216 13.37 11.27 7.42
C ALA A 216 14.80 10.80 7.04
N LYS A 217 14.99 9.50 6.81
CA LYS A 217 16.28 8.94 6.33
C LYS A 217 16.56 9.37 4.88
N LEU A 218 15.56 9.28 4.00
CA LEU A 218 15.69 9.58 2.58
C LEU A 218 15.89 11.05 2.32
N ALA A 219 15.23 11.94 3.08
CA ALA A 219 15.39 13.39 2.99
C ALA A 219 16.82 13.88 3.26
N LYS A 220 17.66 13.07 3.92
CA LYS A 220 19.08 13.36 4.14
C LYS A 220 19.97 12.97 2.97
N LYS A 221 19.44 12.28 1.96
CA LYS A 221 20.19 11.89 0.77
C LYS A 221 20.24 13.05 -0.23
N LYS A 222 21.37 13.20 -0.93
CA LYS A 222 21.51 14.17 -2.03
C LYS A 222 20.77 13.74 -3.31
N LYS A 223 20.37 12.48 -3.39
CA LYS A 223 19.74 11.88 -4.54
C LYS A 223 18.21 11.95 -4.42
N PRO A 224 17.47 12.30 -5.48
CA PRO A 224 16.01 12.27 -5.43
C PRO A 224 15.52 10.87 -5.11
N PHE A 225 14.40 10.78 -4.41
CA PHE A 225 13.84 9.50 -4.01
C PHE A 225 12.38 9.31 -4.44
N PHE A 226 12.01 8.06 -4.62
CA PHE A 226 10.64 7.58 -4.76
C PHE A 226 10.34 6.65 -3.57
N LEU A 227 9.53 7.13 -2.63
CA LEU A 227 9.07 6.33 -1.50
C LEU A 227 7.64 5.86 -1.74
N ALA A 228 7.42 4.54 -1.80
CA ALA A 228 6.11 3.94 -1.93
C ALA A 228 5.61 3.41 -0.59
N VAL A 229 4.40 3.81 -0.18
CA VAL A 229 3.76 3.42 1.07
C VAL A 229 2.41 2.80 0.76
N GLY A 230 2.24 1.52 1.05
CA GLY A 230 1.02 0.77 0.76
C GLY A 230 0.25 0.40 2.03
N PHE A 231 -0.83 1.11 2.32
CA PHE A 231 -1.75 0.77 3.40
C PHE A 231 -2.68 -0.37 3.00
N LYS A 232 -3.07 -1.18 3.99
CA LYS A 232 -3.93 -2.34 3.80
C LYS A 232 -5.41 -2.05 4.06
N LYS A 233 -5.72 -1.14 4.99
CA LYS A 233 -7.10 -0.84 5.34
C LYS A 233 -7.67 0.22 4.40
N PRO A 234 -8.97 0.10 4.05
CA PRO A 234 -10.03 -0.72 4.66
C PRO A 234 -10.20 -2.16 4.14
N HIS A 235 -9.21 -2.82 3.54
CA HIS A 235 -9.30 -4.25 3.23
C HIS A 235 -9.59 -5.08 4.50
N LEU A 236 -10.42 -6.12 4.41
CA LEU A 236 -10.71 -7.06 5.49
C LEU A 236 -9.41 -7.67 6.10
N PRO A 237 -9.40 -7.97 7.39
CA PRO A 237 -10.37 -7.65 8.42
C PRO A 237 -10.37 -6.16 8.76
N PHE A 238 -11.50 -5.59 9.17
CA PHE A 238 -11.63 -4.19 9.56
C PHE A 238 -11.09 -4.00 10.99
N VAL A 239 -9.82 -3.77 11.10
CA VAL A 239 -9.13 -3.62 12.39
C VAL A 239 -8.44 -2.26 12.46
N ALA A 240 -8.71 -1.52 13.52
CA ALA A 240 -8.08 -0.24 13.83
C ALA A 240 -8.13 0.01 15.35
N PRO A 241 -7.24 0.85 15.91
CA PRO A 241 -7.38 1.30 17.29
C PRO A 241 -8.75 1.96 17.54
N LYS A 242 -9.35 1.68 18.71
CA LYS A 242 -10.70 2.13 19.07
C LYS A 242 -10.92 3.62 18.84
N LYS A 243 -9.93 4.46 19.13
CA LYS A 243 -10.03 5.91 18.95
C LYS A 243 -10.40 6.35 17.52
N TYR A 244 -10.09 5.56 16.49
CA TYR A 244 -10.50 5.87 15.11
C TYR A 244 -11.93 5.42 14.82
N TRP A 245 -12.39 4.34 15.45
CA TRP A 245 -13.78 3.93 15.39
C TRP A 245 -14.70 4.96 16.05
N ASP A 246 -14.27 5.52 17.18
CA ASP A 246 -15.02 6.51 17.95
C ASP A 246 -15.21 7.85 17.21
N LEU A 247 -14.50 8.08 16.11
CA LEU A 247 -14.71 9.25 15.23
C LEU A 247 -16.00 9.13 14.41
N ILE A 248 -16.57 7.94 14.30
CA ILE A 248 -17.74 7.66 13.46
C ILE A 248 -18.90 7.27 14.36
N ASP A 249 -19.96 8.05 14.38
CA ASP A 249 -21.21 7.66 15.02
C ASP A 249 -21.97 6.69 14.10
N PRO A 250 -22.18 5.42 14.51
CA PRO A 250 -22.90 4.43 13.71
C PRO A 250 -24.32 4.87 13.34
N LYS A 251 -24.96 5.72 14.15
CA LYS A 251 -26.30 6.26 13.88
C LYS A 251 -26.35 7.14 12.63
N ASN A 252 -25.23 7.72 12.25
CA ASN A 252 -25.11 8.58 11.06
C ASN A 252 -24.78 7.78 9.79
N ILE A 253 -24.55 6.47 9.89
CA ILE A 253 -24.27 5.61 8.75
C ILE A 253 -25.58 5.22 8.09
N ARG A 254 -25.80 5.70 6.87
CA ARG A 254 -26.94 5.29 6.06
C ARG A 254 -26.58 4.05 5.28
N LEU A 255 -27.42 3.01 5.40
CA LEU A 255 -27.33 1.84 4.53
C LEU A 255 -27.75 2.24 3.11
N GLU A 256 -27.21 1.55 2.12
CA GLU A 256 -27.63 1.72 0.75
C GLU A 256 -29.17 1.52 0.65
N PRO A 257 -29.91 2.43 -0.02
CA PRO A 257 -31.36 2.31 -0.13
C PRO A 257 -31.77 1.06 -0.93
N TYR A 258 -30.88 0.57 -1.77
CA TYR A 258 -31.12 -0.62 -2.59
C TYR A 258 -30.43 -1.82 -1.98
N GLN A 259 -31.20 -2.62 -1.23
CA GLN A 259 -30.73 -3.83 -0.52
C GLN A 259 -31.03 -5.13 -1.29
N LYS A 260 -31.64 -5.01 -2.48
CA LYS A 260 -32.10 -6.15 -3.26
C LYS A 260 -31.24 -6.33 -4.51
N LYS A 261 -31.20 -7.56 -5.00
CA LYS A 261 -30.61 -7.89 -6.30
C LYS A 261 -31.25 -7.02 -7.40
N PRO A 262 -30.48 -6.36 -8.26
CA PRO A 262 -31.03 -5.64 -9.41
C PRO A 262 -31.84 -6.57 -10.31
N GLN A 263 -32.98 -6.09 -10.81
CA GLN A 263 -33.80 -6.85 -11.73
C GLN A 263 -32.99 -7.21 -12.99
N GLY A 264 -33.03 -8.47 -13.40
CA GLY A 264 -32.28 -8.97 -14.56
C GLY A 264 -30.77 -9.20 -14.32
N ALA A 265 -30.25 -8.93 -13.12
CA ALA A 265 -28.85 -9.22 -12.83
C ALA A 265 -28.58 -10.73 -12.83
N PRO A 266 -27.50 -11.21 -13.46
CA PRO A 266 -27.13 -12.62 -13.44
C PRO A 266 -26.75 -13.07 -12.00
N ASN A 267 -26.85 -14.35 -11.72
CA ASN A 267 -26.60 -14.89 -10.39
C ASN A 267 -25.16 -14.62 -9.89
N TYR A 268 -24.19 -14.65 -10.78
CA TYR A 268 -22.77 -14.37 -10.44
C TYR A 268 -22.49 -12.89 -10.10
N ALA A 269 -23.44 -11.99 -10.29
CA ALA A 269 -23.28 -10.58 -9.92
C ALA A 269 -23.49 -10.31 -8.42
N ILE A 270 -23.88 -11.34 -7.67
CA ILE A 270 -24.12 -11.26 -6.24
C ILE A 270 -23.32 -12.35 -5.56
N HIS A 271 -22.51 -11.95 -4.59
CA HIS A 271 -21.87 -12.88 -3.65
C HIS A 271 -22.77 -13.04 -2.43
N ASP A 272 -23.08 -14.27 -2.09
CA ASP A 272 -23.73 -14.63 -0.84
C ASP A 272 -22.78 -14.44 0.35
#